data_c9b864d5aacdf1e104ecc8bbe91405e3
#
_entry.id   c9b864d5aacdf1e104ecc8bbe91405e3
#
_cell.length_a   1.000
_cell.length_b   1.000
_cell.length_c   1.000
_cell.angle_alpha   90.00
_cell.angle_beta   90.00
_cell.angle_gamma   90.00
#
_symmetry.space_group_name_H-M   'P 1'
#
loop_
_entity.id
_entity.type
_entity.pdbx_description
1 polymer ?
#
loop_
_entity_poly.entity_id
_entity_poly.type
_entity_poly.pdbx_seq_one_letter_code
_entity_poly.pdbx_strand_id
1 'polypeptide(L)'
;MKIYYLRRKQKLAETQATDIYGKPYNRSLLVLVLMIGSFCTILNATLLATAFPAIMKSFDISTATVEWLTTGFMLVNGVMIPISAWMINKFNTRTMYIGAMSTFFVGTLLSFIAPNFATLLAGRLIQGLGVGVYMPLLQTIMLSIFPPEKRGAAMGTVGIAIGVAPAIGPTLSGWIVDNFSWRDLFGMMLPIVLGVIILSIFLMKNVIPNRDQDIDVISAITSIIGFGSILYGFSKAGNDGWTDLLVLAFIFVGIIFVILFGWRQLKMEVPFLDISVFKYGEFSLAAILSSVSNLAMMGIEMILPLYIQNIRGESAFHSGLILLPGAMAMAIMSPITGRLFDRYGARYMAITGLTMLSLGTLPFLFLTSHTSILYITVFYAVRMFGIAMVMMPVTTSGMNVLPFKQISDGTAVNNTFRQVVSSIGTAILVSVLSTTTKDNMPAKSLLHATPLAYRDKAIDAVLSGYTAAFLVAAIFAIVALALAFFLKKGNRAREAAMLGGKK
;
A
#
# COMPACT_ATOMS: atom_id res chain seq x y z
N MET A 1 50.98 -0.79 16.49
CA MET A 1 50.36 -0.82 15.15
C MET A 1 49.57 -2.11 14.87
N LYS A 2 50.10 -3.31 15.12
CA LYS A 2 49.45 -4.62 14.89
C LYS A 2 48.13 -4.81 15.67
N ILE A 3 48.08 -4.38 16.96
CA ILE A 3 46.89 -4.48 17.84
C ILE A 3 45.78 -3.52 17.38
N TYR A 4 46.14 -2.32 16.91
CA TYR A 4 45.17 -1.36 16.33
C TYR A 4 44.58 -1.90 15.04
N TYR A 5 45.35 -2.54 14.19
CA TYR A 5 44.94 -3.17 12.94
C TYR A 5 44.01 -4.38 13.20
N LEU A 6 44.34 -5.20 14.21
CA LEU A 6 43.51 -6.33 14.64
C LEU A 6 42.18 -5.87 15.25
N ARG A 7 42.19 -4.85 16.11
CA ARG A 7 40.94 -4.26 16.66
C ARG A 7 40.08 -3.59 15.59
N ARG A 8 40.71 -2.95 14.60
CA ARG A 8 40.00 -2.38 13.46
C ARG A 8 39.39 -3.45 12.56
N LYS A 9 40.12 -4.57 12.34
CA LYS A 9 39.68 -5.73 11.58
C LYS A 9 38.53 -6.48 12.31
N GLN A 10 38.62 -6.62 13.64
CA GLN A 10 37.55 -7.17 14.47
C GLN A 10 36.33 -6.26 14.46
N LYS A 11 36.48 -4.95 14.62
CA LYS A 11 35.41 -3.97 14.55
C LYS A 11 34.76 -3.89 13.16
N LEU A 12 35.54 -4.11 12.08
CA LEU A 12 35.03 -4.23 10.72
C LEU A 12 34.32 -5.57 10.49
N ALA A 13 34.78 -6.67 11.09
CA ALA A 13 34.13 -7.98 11.04
C ALA A 13 32.78 -7.98 11.84
N GLU A 14 32.76 -7.30 12.98
CA GLU A 14 31.53 -7.12 13.79
C GLU A 14 30.47 -6.20 13.13
N THR A 15 30.89 -5.41 12.12
CA THR A 15 30.00 -4.49 11.37
C THR A 15 29.60 -4.99 9.99
N GLN A 16 30.20 -6.05 9.48
CA GLN A 16 29.84 -6.63 8.17
C GLN A 16 28.56 -7.46 8.30
N ALA A 17 27.52 -7.08 7.52
CA ALA A 17 26.32 -7.89 7.41
C ALA A 17 26.66 -9.24 6.76
N THR A 18 26.22 -10.33 7.37
CA THR A 18 26.37 -11.68 6.87
C THR A 18 25.01 -12.31 6.54
N ASP A 19 24.98 -13.11 5.48
CA ASP A 19 23.82 -13.92 5.13
C ASP A 19 23.66 -15.11 6.08
N ILE A 20 22.62 -15.93 5.89
CA ILE A 20 22.35 -17.11 6.74
C ILE A 20 23.47 -18.18 6.68
N TYR A 21 24.35 -18.10 5.70
CA TYR A 21 25.53 -18.98 5.54
C TYR A 21 26.83 -18.34 6.05
N GLY A 22 26.75 -17.17 6.72
CA GLY A 22 27.91 -16.44 7.23
C GLY A 22 28.71 -15.67 6.16
N LYS A 23 28.23 -15.60 4.92
CA LYS A 23 28.92 -14.87 3.84
C LYS A 23 28.65 -13.37 3.94
N PRO A 24 29.73 -12.52 3.89
CA PRO A 24 29.57 -11.08 3.97
C PRO A 24 28.87 -10.52 2.72
N TYR A 25 28.05 -9.48 2.92
CA TYR A 25 27.40 -8.76 1.82
C TYR A 25 27.32 -7.26 2.09
N ASN A 26 27.13 -6.49 1.01
CA ASN A 26 26.91 -5.05 1.10
C ASN A 26 25.41 -4.76 1.33
N ARG A 27 25.07 -4.39 2.58
CA ARG A 27 23.68 -4.09 2.97
C ARG A 27 23.08 -2.94 2.15
N SER A 28 23.88 -1.89 1.85
CA SER A 28 23.38 -0.71 1.12
C SER A 28 23.02 -1.05 -0.32
N LEU A 29 23.79 -1.88 -0.99
CA LEU A 29 23.49 -2.32 -2.36
C LEU A 29 22.25 -3.23 -2.40
N LEU A 30 22.10 -4.11 -1.42
CA LEU A 30 20.91 -4.94 -1.30
C LEU A 30 19.66 -4.07 -1.11
N VAL A 31 19.71 -3.08 -0.20
CA VAL A 31 18.62 -2.13 0.03
C VAL A 31 18.34 -1.32 -1.24
N LEU A 32 19.34 -0.88 -1.98
CA LEU A 32 19.14 -0.14 -3.23
C LEU A 32 18.34 -0.95 -4.26
N VAL A 33 18.67 -2.22 -4.45
CA VAL A 33 17.93 -3.12 -5.36
C VAL A 33 16.48 -3.29 -4.90
N LEU A 34 16.27 -3.47 -3.59
CA LEU A 34 14.92 -3.53 -3.00
C LEU A 34 14.14 -2.24 -3.26
N MET A 35 14.76 -1.09 -3.09
CA MET A 35 14.09 0.21 -3.25
C MET A 35 13.71 0.51 -4.70
N ILE A 36 14.56 0.19 -5.66
CA ILE A 36 14.24 0.37 -7.10
C ILE A 36 13.08 -0.55 -7.49
N GLY A 37 13.10 -1.83 -7.07
CA GLY A 37 11.99 -2.76 -7.31
C GLY A 37 10.69 -2.28 -6.67
N SER A 38 10.74 -1.75 -5.44
CA SER A 38 9.59 -1.18 -4.74
C SER A 38 9.01 0.02 -5.50
N PHE A 39 9.85 0.94 -5.93
CA PHE A 39 9.44 2.09 -6.71
C PHE A 39 8.73 1.67 -8.00
N CYS A 40 9.30 0.72 -8.75
CA CYS A 40 8.69 0.19 -9.98
C CYS A 40 7.32 -0.45 -9.73
N THR A 41 7.20 -1.29 -8.71
CA THR A 41 5.94 -2.00 -8.43
C THR A 41 4.82 -1.07 -7.96
N ILE A 42 5.14 -0.07 -7.14
CA ILE A 42 4.17 0.93 -6.67
C ILE A 42 3.80 1.89 -7.80
N LEU A 43 4.78 2.37 -8.57
CA LEU A 43 4.54 3.24 -9.71
C LEU A 43 3.59 2.59 -10.73
N ASN A 44 3.83 1.31 -11.06
CA ASN A 44 2.98 0.56 -11.98
C ASN A 44 1.51 0.45 -11.52
N ALA A 45 1.26 0.46 -10.21
CA ALA A 45 -0.11 0.42 -9.68
C ALA A 45 -0.90 1.70 -9.99
N THR A 46 -0.22 2.83 -10.15
CA THR A 46 -0.85 4.16 -10.31
C THR A 46 -0.82 4.72 -11.73
N LEU A 47 0.00 4.14 -12.62
CA LEU A 47 0.16 4.63 -14.00
C LEU A 47 -1.10 4.52 -14.86
N LEU A 48 -1.94 3.51 -14.64
CA LEU A 48 -3.00 3.14 -15.58
C LEU A 48 -4.24 4.02 -15.57
N ALA A 49 -4.56 4.64 -14.44
CA ALA A 49 -5.81 5.39 -14.29
C ALA A 49 -5.96 6.52 -15.35
N THR A 50 -4.88 7.22 -15.67
CA THR A 50 -4.87 8.28 -16.68
C THR A 50 -4.88 7.74 -18.11
N ALA A 51 -4.49 6.46 -18.33
CA ALA A 51 -4.45 5.82 -19.64
C ALA A 51 -5.79 5.16 -20.03
N PHE A 52 -6.77 5.07 -19.13
CA PHE A 52 -8.05 4.42 -19.39
C PHE A 52 -8.76 4.91 -20.67
N PRO A 53 -8.90 6.22 -20.93
CA PRO A 53 -9.56 6.68 -22.16
C PRO A 53 -8.85 6.21 -23.43
N ALA A 54 -7.52 6.20 -23.45
CA ALA A 54 -6.72 5.74 -24.57
C ALA A 54 -6.86 4.21 -24.81
N ILE A 55 -6.88 3.43 -23.71
CA ILE A 55 -7.08 1.97 -23.76
C ILE A 55 -8.50 1.64 -24.23
N MET A 56 -9.52 2.33 -23.69
CA MET A 56 -10.91 2.17 -24.09
C MET A 56 -11.08 2.40 -25.59
N LYS A 57 -10.50 3.49 -26.10
CA LYS A 57 -10.52 3.81 -27.53
C LYS A 57 -9.77 2.77 -28.37
N SER A 58 -8.64 2.26 -27.87
CA SER A 58 -7.78 1.30 -28.59
C SER A 58 -8.44 -0.07 -28.78
N PHE A 59 -9.23 -0.52 -27.80
CA PHE A 59 -9.87 -1.84 -27.79
C PHE A 59 -11.39 -1.81 -27.97
N ASP A 60 -11.98 -0.62 -28.11
CA ASP A 60 -13.44 -0.41 -28.21
C ASP A 60 -14.21 -1.06 -27.05
N ILE A 61 -13.80 -0.73 -25.81
CA ILE A 61 -14.36 -1.31 -24.58
C ILE A 61 -14.98 -0.24 -23.67
N SER A 62 -15.91 -0.67 -22.82
CA SER A 62 -16.58 0.20 -21.86
C SER A 62 -15.68 0.55 -20.66
N THR A 63 -16.06 1.62 -19.91
CA THR A 63 -15.40 2.01 -18.66
C THR A 63 -15.42 0.86 -17.65
N ALA A 64 -16.54 0.16 -17.49
CA ALA A 64 -16.65 -0.98 -16.58
C ALA A 64 -15.69 -2.12 -16.95
N THR A 65 -15.39 -2.30 -18.25
CA THR A 65 -14.44 -3.31 -18.73
C THR A 65 -13.00 -2.89 -18.42
N VAL A 66 -12.62 -1.62 -18.67
CA VAL A 66 -11.24 -1.17 -18.46
C VAL A 66 -10.86 -1.13 -16.97
N GLU A 67 -11.82 -0.87 -16.07
CA GLU A 67 -11.61 -0.90 -14.62
C GLU A 67 -11.09 -2.24 -14.10
N TRP A 68 -11.36 -3.36 -14.80
CA TRP A 68 -10.83 -4.66 -14.46
C TRP A 68 -9.30 -4.73 -14.48
N LEU A 69 -8.63 -3.85 -15.23
CA LEU A 69 -7.16 -3.76 -15.21
C LEU A 69 -6.62 -3.36 -13.84
N THR A 70 -7.34 -2.52 -13.11
CA THR A 70 -6.96 -2.12 -11.74
C THR A 70 -7.57 -3.06 -10.71
N THR A 71 -8.86 -3.35 -10.80
CA THR A 71 -9.56 -4.22 -9.84
C THR A 71 -8.99 -5.63 -9.84
N GLY A 72 -8.78 -6.24 -11.01
CA GLY A 72 -8.19 -7.57 -11.12
C GLY A 72 -6.76 -7.63 -10.59
N PHE A 73 -5.93 -6.62 -10.90
CA PHE A 73 -4.60 -6.49 -10.33
C PHE A 73 -4.62 -6.40 -8.79
N MET A 74 -5.48 -5.55 -8.21
CA MET A 74 -5.58 -5.37 -6.76
C MET A 74 -6.13 -6.62 -6.06
N LEU A 75 -7.07 -7.32 -6.70
CA LEU A 75 -7.60 -8.61 -6.22
C LEU A 75 -6.51 -9.66 -6.09
N VAL A 76 -5.80 -9.90 -7.19
CA VAL A 76 -4.72 -10.90 -7.23
C VAL A 76 -3.61 -10.52 -6.26
N ASN A 77 -3.21 -9.24 -6.22
CA ASN A 77 -2.25 -8.73 -5.25
C ASN A 77 -2.70 -9.04 -3.81
N GLY A 78 -3.93 -8.70 -3.46
CA GLY A 78 -4.47 -8.90 -2.10
C GLY A 78 -4.55 -10.38 -1.69
N VAL A 79 -4.95 -11.25 -2.62
CA VAL A 79 -5.02 -12.70 -2.41
C VAL A 79 -3.63 -13.33 -2.22
N MET A 80 -2.61 -12.79 -2.90
CA MET A 80 -1.25 -13.31 -2.79
C MET A 80 -0.55 -12.95 -1.48
N ILE A 81 -0.99 -11.89 -0.78
CA ILE A 81 -0.35 -11.45 0.46
C ILE A 81 -0.36 -12.55 1.55
N PRO A 82 -1.48 -13.21 1.91
CA PRO A 82 -1.47 -14.31 2.87
C PRO A 82 -0.59 -15.49 2.42
N ILE A 83 -0.61 -15.81 1.13
CA ILE A 83 0.17 -16.89 0.53
C ILE A 83 1.66 -16.60 0.61
N SER A 84 2.04 -15.32 0.51
CA SER A 84 3.44 -14.90 0.54
C SER A 84 4.16 -15.26 1.84
N ALA A 85 3.46 -15.35 2.98
CA ALA A 85 4.06 -15.76 4.26
C ALA A 85 4.65 -17.16 4.18
N TRP A 86 3.84 -18.11 3.69
CA TRP A 86 4.31 -19.48 3.47
C TRP A 86 5.48 -19.52 2.47
N MET A 87 5.35 -18.79 1.35
CA MET A 87 6.40 -18.75 0.34
C MET A 87 7.72 -18.19 0.88
N ILE A 88 7.68 -17.11 1.67
CA ILE A 88 8.84 -16.48 2.30
C ILE A 88 9.50 -17.41 3.32
N ASN A 89 8.70 -18.19 4.03
CA ASN A 89 9.19 -19.16 5.00
C ASN A 89 9.79 -20.42 4.33
N LYS A 90 9.22 -20.89 3.20
CA LYS A 90 9.66 -22.11 2.49
C LYS A 90 10.87 -21.87 1.59
N PHE A 91 10.87 -20.80 0.82
CA PHE A 91 11.86 -20.57 -0.23
C PHE A 91 12.98 -19.61 0.18
N ASN A 92 14.13 -19.75 -0.46
CA ASN A 92 15.27 -18.85 -0.25
C ASN A 92 14.94 -17.41 -0.63
N THR A 93 15.34 -16.46 0.20
CA THR A 93 15.09 -15.00 0.01
C THR A 93 15.47 -14.53 -1.40
N ARG A 94 16.64 -14.94 -1.89
CA ARG A 94 17.14 -14.58 -3.23
C ARG A 94 16.20 -15.11 -4.33
N THR A 95 15.84 -16.39 -4.27
CA THR A 95 14.97 -17.04 -5.25
C THR A 95 13.58 -16.40 -5.26
N MET A 96 13.04 -16.11 -4.08
CA MET A 96 11.75 -15.45 -3.94
C MET A 96 11.74 -14.04 -4.55
N TYR A 97 12.78 -13.26 -4.26
CA TYR A 97 12.88 -11.90 -4.82
C TYR A 97 12.98 -11.92 -6.35
N ILE A 98 13.89 -12.75 -6.89
CA ILE A 98 14.05 -12.89 -8.34
C ILE A 98 12.77 -13.43 -8.98
N GLY A 99 12.12 -14.42 -8.37
CA GLY A 99 10.86 -14.99 -8.85
C GLY A 99 9.73 -13.95 -8.90
N ALA A 100 9.54 -13.18 -7.82
CA ALA A 100 8.52 -12.13 -7.76
C ALA A 100 8.76 -11.04 -8.82
N MET A 101 10.01 -10.57 -8.97
CA MET A 101 10.36 -9.57 -9.98
C MET A 101 10.29 -10.11 -11.40
N SER A 102 10.62 -11.38 -11.63
CA SER A 102 10.47 -12.03 -12.94
C SER A 102 9.00 -12.20 -13.30
N THR A 103 8.15 -12.59 -12.36
CA THR A 103 6.69 -12.66 -12.56
C THR A 103 6.14 -11.27 -12.92
N PHE A 104 6.55 -10.24 -12.21
CA PHE A 104 6.19 -8.86 -12.51
C PHE A 104 6.70 -8.42 -13.89
N PHE A 105 7.91 -8.80 -14.29
CA PHE A 105 8.48 -8.51 -15.60
C PHE A 105 7.68 -9.19 -16.72
N VAL A 106 7.35 -10.48 -16.58
CA VAL A 106 6.55 -11.22 -17.57
C VAL A 106 5.17 -10.57 -17.72
N GLY A 107 4.50 -10.22 -16.65
CA GLY A 107 3.23 -9.50 -16.70
C GLY A 107 3.35 -8.13 -17.38
N THR A 108 4.45 -7.41 -17.13
CA THR A 108 4.74 -6.10 -17.77
C THR A 108 4.99 -6.29 -19.27
N LEU A 109 5.75 -7.31 -19.67
CA LEU A 109 6.01 -7.62 -21.06
C LEU A 109 4.73 -8.00 -21.82
N LEU A 110 3.88 -8.86 -21.22
CA LEU A 110 2.58 -9.22 -21.81
C LEU A 110 1.67 -7.99 -21.95
N SER A 111 1.68 -7.07 -20.97
CA SER A 111 0.91 -5.83 -21.06
C SER A 111 1.43 -4.91 -22.16
N PHE A 112 2.75 -4.84 -22.35
CA PHE A 112 3.37 -4.02 -23.40
C PHE A 112 3.01 -4.51 -24.81
N ILE A 113 3.10 -5.83 -25.06
CA ILE A 113 2.84 -6.41 -26.37
C ILE A 113 1.37 -6.78 -26.59
N ALA A 114 0.46 -6.44 -25.68
CA ALA A 114 -0.93 -6.89 -25.69
C ALA A 114 -1.66 -6.52 -27.00
N PRO A 115 -2.10 -7.51 -27.81
CA PRO A 115 -2.85 -7.25 -29.03
C PRO A 115 -4.34 -7.01 -28.76
N ASN A 116 -4.85 -7.42 -27.61
CA ASN A 116 -6.25 -7.30 -27.20
C ASN A 116 -6.37 -7.10 -25.68
N PHE A 117 -7.59 -6.76 -25.24
CA PHE A 117 -7.87 -6.53 -23.81
C PHE A 117 -7.61 -7.76 -22.94
N ALA A 118 -7.95 -8.96 -23.39
CA ALA A 118 -7.76 -10.18 -22.59
C ALA A 118 -6.28 -10.43 -22.29
N THR A 119 -5.38 -10.22 -23.25
CA THR A 119 -3.92 -10.31 -23.03
C THR A 119 -3.43 -9.23 -22.08
N LEU A 120 -3.92 -7.99 -22.21
CA LEU A 120 -3.59 -6.91 -21.30
C LEU A 120 -4.03 -7.22 -19.87
N LEU A 121 -5.26 -7.70 -19.70
CA LEU A 121 -5.79 -8.12 -18.39
C LEU A 121 -4.96 -9.27 -17.82
N ALA A 122 -4.64 -10.31 -18.60
CA ALA A 122 -3.77 -11.41 -18.16
C ALA A 122 -2.41 -10.89 -17.68
N GLY A 123 -1.79 -9.96 -18.42
CA GLY A 123 -0.55 -9.31 -18.01
C GLY A 123 -0.68 -8.60 -16.63
N ARG A 124 -1.80 -7.90 -16.43
CA ARG A 124 -2.10 -7.22 -15.15
C ARG A 124 -2.29 -8.20 -13.98
N LEU A 125 -2.99 -9.32 -14.22
CA LEU A 125 -3.15 -10.35 -13.17
C LEU A 125 -1.80 -10.97 -12.81
N ILE A 126 -0.94 -11.25 -13.79
CA ILE A 126 0.42 -11.76 -13.56
C ILE A 126 1.28 -10.74 -12.81
N GLN A 127 1.19 -9.44 -13.12
CA GLN A 127 1.84 -8.39 -12.33
C GLN A 127 1.37 -8.42 -10.87
N GLY A 128 0.05 -8.59 -10.64
CA GLY A 128 -0.54 -8.70 -9.30
C GLY A 128 0.03 -9.86 -8.48
N LEU A 129 0.28 -11.03 -9.10
CA LEU A 129 0.95 -12.17 -8.46
C LEU A 129 2.35 -11.79 -7.94
N GLY A 130 3.14 -11.13 -8.78
CA GLY A 130 4.50 -10.71 -8.42
C GLY A 130 4.50 -9.69 -7.28
N VAL A 131 3.66 -8.66 -7.36
CA VAL A 131 3.59 -7.56 -6.37
C VAL A 131 3.06 -8.04 -5.02
N GLY A 132 2.08 -8.96 -5.01
CA GLY A 132 1.50 -9.51 -3.78
C GLY A 132 2.50 -10.29 -2.93
N VAL A 133 3.50 -10.91 -3.57
CA VAL A 133 4.63 -11.54 -2.88
C VAL A 133 5.71 -10.51 -2.54
N TYR A 134 5.98 -9.59 -3.44
CA TYR A 134 7.10 -8.64 -3.33
C TYR A 134 7.02 -7.75 -2.09
N MET A 135 5.85 -7.16 -1.81
CA MET A 135 5.70 -6.19 -0.73
C MET A 135 5.92 -6.78 0.67
N PRO A 136 5.31 -7.92 1.05
CA PRO A 136 5.64 -8.58 2.31
C PRO A 136 7.10 -9.04 2.38
N LEU A 137 7.66 -9.53 1.28
CA LEU A 137 9.05 -9.96 1.21
C LEU A 137 10.01 -8.78 1.45
N LEU A 138 9.80 -7.64 0.80
CA LEU A 138 10.57 -6.40 1.00
C LEU A 138 10.60 -6.02 2.49
N GLN A 139 9.43 -5.94 3.13
CA GLN A 139 9.33 -5.55 4.53
C GLN A 139 10.02 -6.56 5.44
N THR A 140 9.83 -7.85 5.18
CA THR A 140 10.47 -8.92 5.96
C THR A 140 11.99 -8.88 5.83
N ILE A 141 12.52 -8.67 4.62
CA ILE A 141 13.98 -8.51 4.40
C ILE A 141 14.49 -7.30 5.18
N MET A 142 13.84 -6.14 5.04
CA MET A 142 14.26 -4.91 5.72
C MET A 142 14.28 -5.08 7.25
N LEU A 143 13.27 -5.73 7.82
CA LEU A 143 13.19 -6.01 9.25
C LEU A 143 14.20 -7.06 9.72
N SER A 144 14.65 -7.94 8.82
CA SER A 144 15.61 -9.02 9.13
C SER A 144 17.06 -8.56 9.07
N ILE A 145 17.40 -7.68 8.12
CA ILE A 145 18.81 -7.23 7.93
C ILE A 145 19.21 -6.07 8.84
N PHE A 146 18.24 -5.41 9.48
CA PHE A 146 18.52 -4.33 10.43
C PHE A 146 18.17 -4.75 11.86
N PRO A 147 19.04 -4.40 12.85
CA PRO A 147 18.72 -4.65 14.25
C PRO A 147 17.53 -3.77 14.67
N PRO A 148 16.78 -4.16 15.72
CA PRO A 148 15.55 -3.47 16.16
C PRO A 148 15.69 -1.95 16.33
N GLU A 149 16.87 -1.48 16.78
CA GLU A 149 17.17 -0.07 17.04
C GLU A 149 17.33 0.77 15.76
N LYS A 150 17.45 0.13 14.59
CA LYS A 150 17.64 0.78 13.29
C LYS A 150 16.54 0.43 12.28
N ARG A 151 15.54 -0.35 12.69
CA ARG A 151 14.42 -0.76 11.83
C ARG A 151 13.55 0.42 11.41
N GLY A 152 13.37 1.41 12.28
CA GLY A 152 12.63 2.61 11.97
C GLY A 152 13.25 3.39 10.81
N ALA A 153 14.55 3.66 10.87
CA ALA A 153 15.27 4.32 9.79
C ALA A 153 15.22 3.49 8.48
N ALA A 154 15.37 2.16 8.58
CA ALA A 154 15.30 1.26 7.43
C ALA A 154 13.90 1.27 6.79
N MET A 155 12.83 1.14 7.57
CA MET A 155 11.46 1.19 7.07
C MET A 155 11.08 2.60 6.58
N GLY A 156 11.67 3.65 7.14
CA GLY A 156 11.55 5.01 6.64
C GLY A 156 12.03 5.17 5.19
N THR A 157 13.06 4.43 4.75
CA THR A 157 13.49 4.44 3.34
C THR A 157 12.43 3.78 2.42
N VAL A 158 11.72 2.75 2.88
CA VAL A 158 10.59 2.15 2.14
C VAL A 158 9.48 3.19 1.96
N GLY A 159 9.24 4.04 2.96
CA GLY A 159 8.27 5.13 2.90
C GLY A 159 8.54 6.14 1.78
N ILE A 160 9.79 6.31 1.33
CA ILE A 160 10.11 7.15 0.16
C ILE A 160 9.42 6.60 -1.10
N ALA A 161 9.57 5.30 -1.38
CA ALA A 161 8.96 4.70 -2.56
C ALA A 161 7.43 4.78 -2.50
N ILE A 162 6.84 4.54 -1.31
CA ILE A 162 5.39 4.59 -1.09
C ILE A 162 4.84 6.01 -1.29
N GLY A 163 5.59 7.05 -0.93
CA GLY A 163 5.16 8.44 -1.08
C GLY A 163 5.36 9.01 -2.48
N VAL A 164 6.52 8.74 -3.09
CA VAL A 164 6.93 9.37 -4.35
C VAL A 164 6.26 8.71 -5.57
N ALA A 165 6.19 7.38 -5.58
CA ALA A 165 5.72 6.65 -6.75
C ALA A 165 4.25 6.99 -7.13
N PRO A 166 3.27 7.05 -6.20
CA PRO A 166 1.91 7.43 -6.53
C PRO A 166 1.76 8.87 -7.04
N ALA A 167 2.61 9.78 -6.57
CA ALA A 167 2.55 11.18 -6.98
C ALA A 167 3.12 11.41 -8.39
N ILE A 168 4.18 10.70 -8.73
CA ILE A 168 4.78 10.77 -10.06
C ILE A 168 3.92 10.03 -11.08
N GLY A 169 3.21 8.97 -10.66
CA GLY A 169 2.44 8.08 -11.53
C GLY A 169 1.51 8.82 -12.51
N PRO A 170 0.51 9.57 -12.04
CA PRO A 170 -0.44 10.24 -12.93
C PRO A 170 0.22 11.27 -13.86
N THR A 171 1.19 12.05 -13.34
CA THR A 171 1.92 13.04 -14.12
C THR A 171 2.74 12.40 -15.24
N LEU A 172 3.50 11.35 -14.91
CA LEU A 172 4.32 10.62 -15.88
C LEU A 172 3.45 9.88 -16.89
N SER A 173 2.37 9.25 -16.42
CA SER A 173 1.44 8.55 -17.29
C SER A 173 0.72 9.51 -18.26
N GLY A 174 0.24 10.65 -17.77
CA GLY A 174 -0.38 11.66 -18.62
C GLY A 174 0.57 12.12 -19.73
N TRP A 175 1.83 12.47 -19.36
CA TRP A 175 2.84 12.87 -20.34
C TRP A 175 3.13 11.79 -21.38
N ILE A 176 3.23 10.51 -20.98
CA ILE A 176 3.48 9.40 -21.92
C ILE A 176 2.28 9.20 -22.84
N VAL A 177 1.06 9.20 -22.29
CA VAL A 177 -0.15 8.97 -23.11
C VAL A 177 -0.41 10.10 -24.09
N ASP A 178 -0.06 11.35 -23.73
CA ASP A 178 -0.23 12.51 -24.59
C ASP A 178 0.80 12.55 -25.75
N ASN A 179 2.01 12.01 -25.54
CA ASN A 179 3.11 12.12 -26.51
C ASN A 179 3.47 10.78 -27.21
N PHE A 180 3.06 9.65 -26.63
CA PHE A 180 3.39 8.30 -27.07
C PHE A 180 2.15 7.39 -26.98
N SER A 181 2.35 6.08 -26.97
CA SER A 181 1.26 5.11 -26.78
C SER A 181 1.06 4.78 -25.29
N TRP A 182 -0.18 4.43 -24.89
CA TRP A 182 -0.43 3.86 -23.58
C TRP A 182 0.41 2.60 -23.29
N ARG A 183 0.86 1.88 -24.33
CA ARG A 183 1.74 0.72 -24.19
C ARG A 183 3.10 1.09 -23.64
N ASP A 184 3.59 2.29 -23.93
CA ASP A 184 4.90 2.77 -23.49
C ASP A 184 4.97 2.99 -21.99
N LEU A 185 3.82 3.04 -21.28
CA LEU A 185 3.76 2.98 -19.81
C LEU A 185 4.38 1.67 -19.29
N PHE A 186 4.16 0.57 -19.97
CA PHE A 186 4.77 -0.72 -19.66
C PHE A 186 6.17 -0.83 -20.26
N GLY A 187 6.35 -0.32 -21.48
CA GLY A 187 7.63 -0.36 -22.20
C GLY A 187 8.78 0.29 -21.44
N MET A 188 8.56 1.47 -20.80
CA MET A 188 9.58 2.15 -20.00
C MET A 188 9.98 1.38 -18.75
N MET A 189 9.07 0.54 -18.21
CA MET A 189 9.34 -0.25 -17.00
C MET A 189 10.21 -1.48 -17.30
N LEU A 190 10.13 -2.04 -18.49
CA LEU A 190 10.84 -3.27 -18.87
C LEU A 190 12.36 -3.19 -18.65
N PRO A 191 13.09 -2.19 -19.19
CA PRO A 191 14.54 -2.11 -19.00
C PRO A 191 14.92 -1.90 -17.52
N ILE A 192 14.11 -1.16 -16.75
CA ILE A 192 14.38 -0.91 -15.33
C ILE A 192 14.21 -2.20 -14.53
N VAL A 193 13.09 -2.91 -14.72
CA VAL A 193 12.80 -4.16 -14.02
C VAL A 193 13.79 -5.25 -14.42
N LEU A 194 14.17 -5.35 -15.70
CA LEU A 194 15.20 -6.26 -16.15
C LEU A 194 16.56 -5.95 -15.49
N GLY A 195 16.92 -4.68 -15.38
CA GLY A 195 18.12 -4.24 -14.66
C GLY A 195 18.08 -4.64 -13.18
N VAL A 196 16.92 -4.48 -12.51
CA VAL A 196 16.71 -4.93 -11.14
C VAL A 196 16.88 -6.45 -11.01
N ILE A 197 16.34 -7.24 -11.93
CA ILE A 197 16.48 -8.71 -11.94
C ILE A 197 17.95 -9.08 -12.10
N ILE A 198 18.66 -8.49 -13.05
CA ILE A 198 20.10 -8.76 -13.29
C ILE A 198 20.91 -8.40 -12.04
N LEU A 199 20.70 -7.21 -11.48
CA LEU A 199 21.39 -6.79 -10.25
C LEU A 199 21.07 -7.71 -9.07
N SER A 200 19.84 -8.20 -8.96
CA SER A 200 19.42 -9.09 -7.88
C SER A 200 20.13 -10.47 -7.95
N ILE A 201 20.45 -10.94 -9.14
CA ILE A 201 21.22 -12.19 -9.31
C ILE A 201 22.60 -12.10 -8.61
N PHE A 202 23.20 -10.93 -8.57
CA PHE A 202 24.52 -10.74 -7.95
C PHE A 202 24.45 -10.22 -6.51
N LEU A 203 23.49 -9.33 -6.22
CA LEU A 203 23.45 -8.57 -4.95
C LEU A 203 22.51 -9.17 -3.90
N MET A 204 21.45 -9.87 -4.31
CA MET A 204 20.53 -10.49 -3.35
C MET A 204 21.16 -11.68 -2.65
N LYS A 205 20.96 -11.76 -1.32
CA LYS A 205 21.46 -12.80 -0.43
C LYS A 205 20.31 -13.46 0.34
N ASN A 206 20.55 -14.67 0.83
CA ASN A 206 19.62 -15.38 1.67
C ASN A 206 19.77 -14.86 3.11
N VAL A 207 18.85 -14.01 3.54
CA VAL A 207 18.91 -13.32 4.83
C VAL A 207 17.79 -13.76 5.79
N ILE A 208 16.83 -14.52 5.29
CA ILE A 208 15.74 -15.11 6.07
C ILE A 208 15.98 -16.63 6.12
N PRO A 209 16.02 -17.22 7.33
CA PRO A 209 16.14 -18.68 7.46
C PRO A 209 14.88 -19.37 6.91
N ASN A 210 15.10 -20.39 6.12
CA ASN A 210 14.00 -21.22 5.61
C ASN A 210 13.42 -22.11 6.70
N ARG A 211 12.13 -22.43 6.56
CA ARG A 211 11.43 -23.46 7.34
C ARG A 211 11.04 -24.59 6.41
N ASP A 212 11.17 -25.82 6.90
CA ASP A 212 10.62 -26.95 6.18
C ASP A 212 9.11 -27.02 6.47
N GLN A 213 8.33 -26.49 5.54
CA GLN A 213 6.87 -26.36 5.67
C GLN A 213 6.22 -26.73 4.35
N ASP A 214 5.45 -27.81 4.35
CA ASP A 214 4.69 -28.20 3.17
C ASP A 214 3.51 -27.25 2.92
N ILE A 215 3.09 -27.20 1.65
CA ILE A 215 1.93 -26.41 1.28
C ILE A 215 0.65 -27.06 1.82
N ASP A 216 -0.09 -26.33 2.63
CA ASP A 216 -1.45 -26.74 2.98
C ASP A 216 -2.44 -26.20 1.94
N VAL A 217 -2.78 -27.06 0.98
CA VAL A 217 -3.65 -26.72 -0.16
C VAL A 217 -5.03 -26.22 0.31
N ILE A 218 -5.56 -26.77 1.40
CA ILE A 218 -6.86 -26.36 1.94
C ILE A 218 -6.76 -24.91 2.48
N SER A 219 -5.70 -24.59 3.21
CA SER A 219 -5.45 -23.21 3.67
C SER A 219 -5.26 -22.25 2.49
N ALA A 220 -4.54 -22.66 1.46
CA ALA A 220 -4.37 -21.84 0.26
C ALA A 220 -5.71 -21.57 -0.43
N ILE A 221 -6.53 -22.60 -0.67
CA ILE A 221 -7.85 -22.46 -1.31
C ILE A 221 -8.79 -21.59 -0.46
N THR A 222 -8.89 -21.86 0.85
CA THR A 222 -9.76 -21.08 1.74
C THR A 222 -9.32 -19.62 1.85
N SER A 223 -8.02 -19.34 1.83
CA SER A 223 -7.46 -18.00 1.77
C SER A 223 -7.82 -17.30 0.45
N ILE A 224 -7.63 -17.97 -0.70
CA ILE A 224 -7.93 -17.41 -2.04
C ILE A 224 -9.42 -17.07 -2.14
N ILE A 225 -10.29 -18.01 -1.80
CA ILE A 225 -11.75 -17.78 -1.88
C ILE A 225 -12.17 -16.72 -0.86
N GLY A 226 -11.69 -16.83 0.39
CA GLY A 226 -12.09 -15.91 1.47
C GLY A 226 -11.69 -14.47 1.19
N PHE A 227 -10.40 -14.20 1.04
CA PHE A 227 -9.91 -12.84 0.79
C PHE A 227 -10.29 -12.34 -0.60
N GLY A 228 -10.27 -13.19 -1.62
CA GLY A 228 -10.70 -12.82 -2.97
C GLY A 228 -12.16 -12.39 -3.02
N SER A 229 -13.06 -13.14 -2.38
CA SER A 229 -14.49 -12.80 -2.31
C SER A 229 -14.73 -11.51 -1.51
N ILE A 230 -14.06 -11.33 -0.36
CA ILE A 230 -14.15 -10.10 0.43
C ILE A 230 -13.71 -8.88 -0.39
N LEU A 231 -12.52 -8.94 -1.00
CA LEU A 231 -11.96 -7.84 -1.76
C LEU A 231 -12.83 -7.51 -2.98
N TYR A 232 -13.33 -8.53 -3.69
CA TYR A 232 -14.23 -8.35 -4.81
C TYR A 232 -15.58 -7.74 -4.39
N GLY A 233 -16.20 -8.30 -3.33
CA GLY A 233 -17.47 -7.82 -2.81
C GLY A 233 -17.41 -6.34 -2.39
N PHE A 234 -16.38 -5.94 -1.64
CA PHE A 234 -16.20 -4.54 -1.26
C PHE A 234 -15.82 -3.64 -2.46
N SER A 235 -15.04 -4.12 -3.42
CA SER A 235 -14.75 -3.34 -4.64
C SER A 235 -16.03 -3.03 -5.41
N LYS A 236 -16.97 -3.97 -5.48
CA LYS A 236 -18.29 -3.80 -6.14
C LYS A 236 -19.27 -2.98 -5.32
N ALA A 237 -19.25 -3.08 -4.00
CA ALA A 237 -20.17 -2.38 -3.11
C ALA A 237 -20.19 -0.85 -3.31
N GLY A 238 -19.02 -0.27 -3.63
CA GLY A 238 -18.89 1.15 -3.92
C GLY A 238 -19.65 1.63 -5.17
N ASN A 239 -19.72 0.78 -6.20
CA ASN A 239 -20.34 1.11 -7.48
C ASN A 239 -21.79 0.59 -7.61
N ASP A 240 -22.01 -0.70 -7.27
CA ASP A 240 -23.28 -1.40 -7.48
C ASP A 240 -24.22 -1.26 -6.27
N GLY A 241 -23.71 -0.77 -5.13
CA GLY A 241 -24.46 -0.54 -3.89
C GLY A 241 -24.40 -1.72 -2.92
N TRP A 242 -24.66 -1.42 -1.63
CA TRP A 242 -24.59 -2.39 -0.52
C TRP A 242 -25.73 -3.40 -0.48
N THR A 243 -26.81 -3.16 -1.22
CA THR A 243 -28.00 -4.02 -1.26
C THR A 243 -28.00 -4.98 -2.46
N ASP A 244 -27.01 -4.87 -3.34
CA ASP A 244 -26.87 -5.78 -4.48
C ASP A 244 -26.62 -7.22 -4.00
N LEU A 245 -27.38 -8.17 -4.56
CA LEU A 245 -27.33 -9.57 -4.15
C LEU A 245 -25.97 -10.22 -4.37
N LEU A 246 -25.29 -9.87 -5.47
CA LEU A 246 -23.95 -10.39 -5.76
C LEU A 246 -22.93 -9.84 -4.77
N VAL A 247 -22.99 -8.54 -4.43
CA VAL A 247 -22.16 -7.93 -3.41
C VAL A 247 -22.31 -8.63 -2.07
N LEU A 248 -23.56 -8.83 -1.63
CA LEU A 248 -23.85 -9.51 -0.38
C LEU A 248 -23.38 -10.97 -0.40
N ALA A 249 -23.61 -11.68 -1.51
CA ALA A 249 -23.18 -13.07 -1.66
C ALA A 249 -21.64 -13.20 -1.57
N PHE A 250 -20.88 -12.34 -2.28
CA PHE A 250 -19.43 -12.37 -2.21
C PHE A 250 -18.89 -12.01 -0.83
N ILE A 251 -19.44 -11.00 -0.15
CA ILE A 251 -19.05 -10.64 1.21
C ILE A 251 -19.36 -11.81 2.16
N PHE A 252 -20.52 -12.41 2.08
CA PHE A 252 -20.93 -13.52 2.94
C PHE A 252 -20.04 -14.76 2.74
N VAL A 253 -19.82 -15.20 1.49
CA VAL A 253 -18.90 -16.27 1.15
C VAL A 253 -17.50 -15.97 1.67
N GLY A 254 -17.03 -14.74 1.43
CA GLY A 254 -15.71 -14.33 1.86
C GLY A 254 -15.54 -14.40 3.38
N ILE A 255 -16.52 -13.92 4.16
CA ILE A 255 -16.50 -14.01 5.64
C ILE A 255 -16.45 -15.47 6.11
N ILE A 256 -17.27 -16.35 5.54
CA ILE A 256 -17.28 -17.78 5.89
C ILE A 256 -15.89 -18.38 5.66
N PHE A 257 -15.32 -18.19 4.47
CA PHE A 257 -14.03 -18.78 4.12
C PHE A 257 -12.86 -18.19 4.91
N VAL A 258 -12.88 -16.88 5.26
CA VAL A 258 -11.88 -16.29 6.16
C VAL A 258 -11.99 -16.85 7.58
N ILE A 259 -13.22 -17.08 8.08
CA ILE A 259 -13.42 -17.73 9.40
C ILE A 259 -12.90 -19.17 9.35
N LEU A 260 -13.21 -19.94 8.32
CA LEU A 260 -12.72 -21.31 8.14
C LEU A 260 -11.19 -21.34 8.02
N PHE A 261 -10.61 -20.43 7.27
CA PHE A 261 -9.16 -20.25 7.17
C PHE A 261 -8.56 -19.98 8.55
N GLY A 262 -9.07 -18.98 9.27
CA GLY A 262 -8.57 -18.61 10.61
C GLY A 262 -8.69 -19.76 11.61
N TRP A 263 -9.83 -20.43 11.64
CA TRP A 263 -10.05 -21.60 12.50
C TRP A 263 -9.04 -22.73 12.21
N ARG A 264 -8.77 -22.98 10.92
CA ARG A 264 -7.77 -23.97 10.51
C ARG A 264 -6.36 -23.57 10.96
N GLN A 265 -5.96 -22.28 10.73
CA GLN A 265 -4.63 -21.80 11.13
C GLN A 265 -4.40 -21.96 12.65
N LEU A 266 -5.42 -21.74 13.47
CA LEU A 266 -5.30 -21.88 14.93
C LEU A 266 -5.16 -23.32 15.41
N LYS A 267 -5.55 -24.33 14.59
CA LYS A 267 -5.47 -25.75 14.92
C LYS A 267 -4.22 -26.44 14.38
N MET A 268 -3.53 -25.85 13.42
CA MET A 268 -2.33 -26.43 12.83
C MET A 268 -1.12 -26.23 13.74
N GLU A 269 -0.28 -27.26 13.89
CA GLU A 269 1.01 -27.17 14.59
C GLU A 269 1.98 -26.25 13.87
N VAL A 270 2.01 -26.31 12.53
CA VAL A 270 2.77 -25.42 11.66
C VAL A 270 1.78 -24.73 10.74
N PRO A 271 1.25 -23.56 11.12
CA PRO A 271 0.23 -22.87 10.35
C PRO A 271 0.80 -22.33 9.03
N PHE A 272 -0.05 -22.31 7.99
CA PHE A 272 0.25 -21.71 6.69
C PHE A 272 0.52 -20.18 6.82
N LEU A 273 -0.25 -19.52 7.69
CA LEU A 273 -0.07 -18.15 8.14
C LEU A 273 -0.30 -18.09 9.65
N ASP A 274 0.73 -17.77 10.42
CA ASP A 274 0.62 -17.73 11.88
C ASP A 274 -0.14 -16.48 12.35
N ILE A 275 -1.46 -16.65 12.51
CA ILE A 275 -2.33 -15.58 13.03
C ILE A 275 -2.24 -15.42 14.56
N SER A 276 -1.46 -16.26 15.25
CA SER A 276 -1.22 -16.10 16.69
C SER A 276 -0.46 -14.81 17.03
N VAL A 277 0.10 -14.15 16.02
CA VAL A 277 0.69 -12.80 16.15
C VAL A 277 -0.29 -11.78 16.76
N PHE A 278 -1.59 -11.97 16.59
CA PHE A 278 -2.61 -11.14 17.24
C PHE A 278 -2.68 -11.29 18.77
N LYS A 279 -2.09 -12.33 19.35
CA LYS A 279 -1.95 -12.47 20.81
C LYS A 279 -1.04 -11.38 21.41
N TYR A 280 -0.16 -10.79 20.61
CA TYR A 280 0.64 -9.64 21.02
C TYR A 280 -0.19 -8.36 20.88
N GLY A 281 -0.73 -7.85 21.97
CA GLY A 281 -1.63 -6.68 21.97
C GLY A 281 -1.04 -5.43 21.30
N GLU A 282 0.28 -5.23 21.38
CA GLU A 282 0.97 -4.13 20.69
C GLU A 282 1.00 -4.32 19.18
N PHE A 283 1.16 -5.58 18.71
CA PHE A 283 1.04 -5.89 17.28
C PHE A 283 -0.39 -5.65 16.79
N SER A 284 -1.39 -6.15 17.52
CA SER A 284 -2.81 -5.98 17.16
C SER A 284 -3.20 -4.51 17.07
N LEU A 285 -2.82 -3.70 18.06
CA LEU A 285 -3.07 -2.26 18.04
C LEU A 285 -2.35 -1.57 16.87
N ALA A 286 -1.09 -1.93 16.60
CA ALA A 286 -0.34 -1.39 15.48
C ALA A 286 -0.95 -1.78 14.13
N ALA A 287 -1.44 -3.01 13.98
CA ALA A 287 -2.11 -3.47 12.77
C ALA A 287 -3.43 -2.72 12.52
N ILE A 288 -4.25 -2.53 13.55
CA ILE A 288 -5.49 -1.74 13.46
C ILE A 288 -5.15 -0.29 13.12
N LEU A 289 -4.23 0.33 13.83
CA LEU A 289 -3.87 1.72 13.66
C LEU A 289 -3.26 2.00 12.27
N SER A 290 -2.35 1.13 11.79
CA SER A 290 -1.78 1.26 10.46
C SER A 290 -2.84 1.08 9.36
N SER A 291 -3.81 0.20 9.58
CA SER A 291 -4.88 -0.05 8.61
C SER A 291 -5.88 1.11 8.52
N VAL A 292 -6.32 1.65 9.67
CA VAL A 292 -7.22 2.83 9.70
C VAL A 292 -6.50 4.06 9.15
N SER A 293 -5.22 4.23 9.43
CA SER A 293 -4.41 5.33 8.86
C SER A 293 -4.26 5.19 7.33
N ASN A 294 -4.05 3.97 6.84
CA ASN A 294 -3.97 3.70 5.40
C ASN A 294 -5.31 3.94 4.69
N LEU A 295 -6.41 3.60 5.34
CA LEU A 295 -7.76 3.89 4.84
C LEU A 295 -7.97 5.40 4.70
N ALA A 296 -7.66 6.16 5.76
CA ALA A 296 -7.74 7.62 5.72
C ALA A 296 -6.84 8.23 4.63
N MET A 297 -5.70 7.60 4.32
CA MET A 297 -4.80 8.00 3.24
C MET A 297 -5.42 7.73 1.86
N MET A 298 -5.74 6.48 1.57
CA MET A 298 -6.17 6.01 0.24
C MET A 298 -7.47 6.67 -0.23
N GLY A 299 -8.41 6.90 0.67
CA GLY A 299 -9.69 7.52 0.31
C GLY A 299 -9.52 8.92 -0.28
N ILE A 300 -8.66 9.74 0.30
CA ILE A 300 -8.43 11.10 -0.23
C ILE A 300 -7.51 11.07 -1.46
N GLU A 301 -6.54 10.18 -1.53
CA GLU A 301 -5.72 10.01 -2.73
C GLU A 301 -6.55 9.66 -3.97
N MET A 302 -7.66 8.95 -3.79
CA MET A 302 -8.59 8.63 -4.86
C MET A 302 -9.53 9.80 -5.18
N ILE A 303 -10.09 10.45 -4.15
CA ILE A 303 -11.19 11.43 -4.30
C ILE A 303 -10.69 12.82 -4.67
N LEU A 304 -9.55 13.27 -4.10
CA LEU A 304 -9.06 14.63 -4.30
C LEU A 304 -8.64 14.93 -5.75
N PRO A 305 -7.97 14.03 -6.50
CA PRO A 305 -7.74 14.23 -7.93
C PRO A 305 -9.03 14.38 -8.74
N LEU A 306 -10.08 13.61 -8.38
CA LEU A 306 -11.38 13.72 -9.06
C LEU A 306 -12.03 15.09 -8.82
N TYR A 307 -11.95 15.62 -7.59
CA TYR A 307 -12.41 16.98 -7.31
C TYR A 307 -11.63 18.00 -8.13
N ILE A 308 -10.30 17.91 -8.18
CA ILE A 308 -9.43 18.86 -8.92
C ILE A 308 -9.77 18.81 -10.42
N GLN A 309 -10.01 17.65 -10.99
CA GLN A 309 -10.32 17.50 -12.41
C GLN A 309 -11.77 17.83 -12.73
N ASN A 310 -12.74 17.31 -11.99
CA ASN A 310 -14.16 17.42 -12.34
C ASN A 310 -14.80 18.75 -11.91
N ILE A 311 -14.34 19.34 -10.79
CA ILE A 311 -14.91 20.59 -10.26
C ILE A 311 -14.06 21.79 -10.62
N ARG A 312 -12.73 21.66 -10.49
CA ARG A 312 -11.80 22.77 -10.80
C ARG A 312 -11.44 22.86 -12.28
N GLY A 313 -11.75 21.79 -13.08
CA GLY A 313 -11.47 21.76 -14.51
C GLY A 313 -9.99 21.63 -14.87
N GLU A 314 -9.14 21.25 -13.90
CA GLU A 314 -7.71 21.06 -14.14
C GLU A 314 -7.44 19.76 -14.92
N SER A 315 -6.37 19.74 -15.71
CA SER A 315 -5.94 18.52 -16.38
C SER A 315 -5.40 17.50 -15.39
N ALA A 316 -5.36 16.22 -15.79
CA ALA A 316 -4.77 15.16 -14.98
C ALA A 316 -3.29 15.46 -14.65
N PHE A 317 -2.55 16.05 -15.58
CA PHE A 317 -1.17 16.50 -15.38
C PHE A 317 -1.08 17.59 -14.31
N HIS A 318 -1.90 18.65 -14.39
CA HIS A 318 -1.93 19.71 -13.38
C HIS A 318 -2.39 19.19 -12.02
N SER A 319 -3.38 18.30 -11.98
CA SER A 319 -3.80 17.62 -10.73
C SER A 319 -2.62 16.91 -10.07
N GLY A 320 -1.79 16.20 -10.83
CA GLY A 320 -0.56 15.56 -10.33
C GLY A 320 0.44 16.58 -9.77
N LEU A 321 0.64 17.71 -10.46
CA LEU A 321 1.54 18.78 -9.99
C LEU A 321 1.06 19.44 -8.69
N ILE A 322 -0.26 19.61 -8.51
CA ILE A 322 -0.86 20.16 -7.30
C ILE A 322 -0.59 19.26 -6.09
N LEU A 323 -0.60 17.93 -6.30
CA LEU A 323 -0.38 16.95 -5.25
C LEU A 323 1.10 16.61 -5.01
N LEU A 324 1.98 16.93 -5.96
CA LEU A 324 3.41 16.62 -5.90
C LEU A 324 4.12 17.15 -4.65
N PRO A 325 3.90 18.41 -4.17
CA PRO A 325 4.53 18.90 -2.95
C PRO A 325 4.21 18.07 -1.70
N GLY A 326 2.99 17.51 -1.61
CA GLY A 326 2.60 16.61 -0.54
C GLY A 326 3.40 15.30 -0.57
N ALA A 327 3.54 14.71 -1.74
CA ALA A 327 4.35 13.50 -1.90
C ALA A 327 5.83 13.74 -1.61
N MET A 328 6.37 14.89 -2.01
CA MET A 328 7.74 15.28 -1.65
C MET A 328 7.90 15.46 -0.14
N ALA A 329 6.90 16.07 0.53
CA ALA A 329 6.89 16.18 1.99
C ALA A 329 6.93 14.78 2.65
N MET A 330 6.13 13.84 2.17
CA MET A 330 6.15 12.45 2.65
C MET A 330 7.51 11.78 2.40
N ALA A 331 8.06 11.93 1.20
CA ALA A 331 9.34 11.33 0.83
C ALA A 331 10.50 11.81 1.70
N ILE A 332 10.58 13.14 1.93
CA ILE A 332 11.62 13.75 2.76
C ILE A 332 11.44 13.37 4.23
N MET A 333 10.19 13.37 4.70
CA MET A 333 9.91 13.10 6.12
C MET A 333 10.02 11.63 6.48
N SER A 334 9.76 10.68 5.60
CA SER A 334 9.78 9.25 5.90
C SER A 334 11.11 8.77 6.52
N PRO A 335 12.30 9.06 5.97
CA PRO A 335 13.57 8.68 6.61
C PRO A 335 13.84 9.43 7.90
N ILE A 336 13.40 10.70 7.99
CA ILE A 336 13.57 11.53 9.20
C ILE A 336 12.72 10.92 10.32
N THR A 337 11.48 10.63 10.04
CA THR A 337 10.52 10.02 10.97
C THR A 337 10.98 8.64 11.44
N GLY A 338 11.57 7.84 10.54
CA GLY A 338 12.16 6.56 10.91
C GLY A 338 13.27 6.69 11.95
N ARG A 339 14.14 7.69 11.83
CA ARG A 339 15.18 8.00 12.85
C ARG A 339 14.59 8.54 14.14
N LEU A 340 13.58 9.40 14.04
CA LEU A 340 12.87 9.92 15.20
C LEU A 340 12.13 8.80 15.96
N PHE A 341 11.53 7.85 15.23
CA PHE A 341 10.91 6.66 15.83
C PHE A 341 11.94 5.82 16.60
N ASP A 342 13.12 5.57 16.03
CA ASP A 342 14.18 4.82 16.70
C ASP A 342 14.61 5.49 18.03
N ARG A 343 14.45 6.82 18.14
CA ARG A 343 14.80 7.59 19.34
C ARG A 343 13.65 7.76 20.33
N TYR A 344 12.44 8.09 19.84
CA TYR A 344 11.31 8.55 20.68
C TYR A 344 10.17 7.51 20.77
N GLY A 345 10.17 6.47 19.92
CA GLY A 345 9.14 5.44 19.87
C GLY A 345 7.90 5.80 19.05
N ALA A 346 7.00 4.81 18.88
CA ALA A 346 5.85 4.92 17.98
C ALA A 346 4.77 5.91 18.47
N ARG A 347 4.51 5.96 19.77
CA ARG A 347 3.38 6.72 20.33
C ARG A 347 3.45 8.21 19.99
N TYR A 348 4.59 8.84 20.22
CA TYR A 348 4.75 10.28 19.93
C TYR A 348 4.64 10.54 18.42
N MET A 349 5.25 9.69 17.59
CA MET A 349 5.18 9.80 16.14
C MET A 349 3.74 9.64 15.65
N ALA A 350 3.02 8.63 16.15
CA ALA A 350 1.64 8.37 15.77
C ALA A 350 0.70 9.52 16.18
N ILE A 351 0.78 10.01 17.42
CA ILE A 351 -0.08 11.11 17.88
C ILE A 351 0.19 12.38 17.07
N THR A 352 1.45 12.79 16.93
CA THR A 352 1.81 14.00 16.16
C THR A 352 1.39 13.86 14.68
N GLY A 353 1.69 12.70 14.08
CA GLY A 353 1.38 12.45 12.67
C GLY A 353 -0.13 12.41 12.41
N LEU A 354 -0.93 11.75 13.28
CA LEU A 354 -2.38 11.69 13.14
C LEU A 354 -3.07 13.02 13.44
N THR A 355 -2.50 13.82 14.34
CA THR A 355 -2.95 15.20 14.53
C THR A 355 -2.75 16.01 13.25
N MET A 356 -1.57 15.92 12.61
CA MET A 356 -1.32 16.59 11.34
C MET A 356 -2.19 16.02 10.20
N LEU A 357 -2.40 14.72 10.15
CA LEU A 357 -3.31 14.09 9.21
C LEU A 357 -4.74 14.63 9.35
N SER A 358 -5.24 14.74 10.60
CA SER A 358 -6.56 15.28 10.89
C SER A 358 -6.65 16.76 10.54
N LEU A 359 -5.69 17.57 10.95
CA LEU A 359 -5.62 19.00 10.63
C LEU A 359 -5.47 19.26 9.12
N GLY A 360 -4.78 18.39 8.39
CA GLY A 360 -4.67 18.48 6.94
C GLY A 360 -5.91 17.96 6.19
N THR A 361 -6.75 17.15 6.84
CA THR A 361 -7.97 16.58 6.23
C THR A 361 -9.18 17.47 6.48
N LEU A 362 -9.35 18.02 7.68
CA LEU A 362 -10.50 18.86 8.05
C LEU A 362 -10.76 20.04 7.11
N PRO A 363 -9.73 20.77 6.59
CA PRO A 363 -9.96 21.86 5.65
C PRO A 363 -10.62 21.43 4.34
N PHE A 364 -10.53 20.16 3.94
CA PHE A 364 -11.19 19.66 2.73
C PHE A 364 -12.73 19.57 2.88
N LEU A 365 -13.28 19.70 4.09
CA LEU A 365 -14.71 19.83 4.31
C LEU A 365 -15.30 21.17 3.79
N PHE A 366 -14.43 22.16 3.58
CA PHE A 366 -14.82 23.50 3.15
C PHE A 366 -14.43 23.81 1.69
N LEU A 367 -14.22 22.76 0.89
CA LEU A 367 -13.91 22.92 -0.53
C LEU A 367 -15.13 23.45 -1.28
N THR A 368 -14.87 24.41 -2.19
CA THR A 368 -15.85 25.02 -3.08
C THR A 368 -15.36 24.95 -4.52
N SER A 369 -16.21 25.28 -5.49
CA SER A 369 -15.82 25.40 -6.91
C SER A 369 -14.70 26.42 -7.16
N HIS A 370 -14.44 27.34 -6.21
CA HIS A 370 -13.46 28.43 -6.32
C HIS A 370 -12.28 28.33 -5.35
N THR A 371 -12.17 27.24 -4.57
CA THR A 371 -11.06 27.07 -3.59
C THR A 371 -9.71 27.18 -4.27
N SER A 372 -8.81 27.97 -3.70
CA SER A 372 -7.45 28.19 -4.24
C SER A 372 -6.66 26.89 -4.35
N ILE A 373 -5.93 26.71 -5.44
CA ILE A 373 -5.01 25.58 -5.64
C ILE A 373 -3.96 25.53 -4.52
N LEU A 374 -3.44 26.70 -4.10
CA LEU A 374 -2.47 26.77 -3.00
C LEU A 374 -3.04 26.21 -1.69
N TYR A 375 -4.31 26.47 -1.39
CA TYR A 375 -5.01 25.91 -0.24
C TYR A 375 -4.98 24.37 -0.28
N ILE A 376 -5.37 23.77 -1.41
CA ILE A 376 -5.38 22.33 -1.62
C ILE A 376 -3.97 21.75 -1.43
N THR A 377 -2.98 22.35 -2.09
CA THR A 377 -1.58 21.92 -2.04
C THR A 377 -1.01 21.94 -0.62
N VAL A 378 -1.23 23.03 0.12
CA VAL A 378 -0.69 23.19 1.49
C VAL A 378 -1.31 22.16 2.44
N PHE A 379 -2.64 22.03 2.45
CA PHE A 379 -3.29 21.08 3.37
C PHE A 379 -3.03 19.62 2.98
N TYR A 380 -2.91 19.34 1.69
CA TYR A 380 -2.47 18.02 1.25
C TYR A 380 -1.03 17.73 1.67
N ALA A 381 -0.12 18.71 1.63
CA ALA A 381 1.25 18.53 2.09
C ALA A 381 1.33 18.31 3.61
N VAL A 382 0.57 19.06 4.42
CA VAL A 382 0.46 18.86 5.88
C VAL A 382 -0.03 17.44 6.20
N ARG A 383 -1.02 16.98 5.46
CA ARG A 383 -1.59 15.64 5.60
C ARG A 383 -0.57 14.55 5.27
N MET A 384 0.15 14.67 4.13
CA MET A 384 1.16 13.71 3.71
C MET A 384 2.37 13.66 4.67
N PHE A 385 2.74 14.81 5.22
CA PHE A 385 3.72 14.90 6.30
C PHE A 385 3.25 14.08 7.52
N GLY A 386 1.98 14.21 7.92
CA GLY A 386 1.39 13.42 9.00
C GLY A 386 1.44 11.92 8.73
N ILE A 387 1.09 11.48 7.53
CA ILE A 387 1.12 10.06 7.12
C ILE A 387 2.55 9.48 7.23
N ALA A 388 3.57 10.25 6.80
CA ALA A 388 4.96 9.84 6.93
C ALA A 388 5.37 9.56 8.39
N MET A 389 4.78 10.28 9.35
CA MET A 389 5.04 10.09 10.78
C MET A 389 4.32 8.88 11.37
N VAL A 390 3.32 8.32 10.70
CA VAL A 390 2.49 7.23 11.23
C VAL A 390 2.84 5.89 10.62
N MET A 391 2.85 5.81 9.29
CA MET A 391 2.76 4.55 8.56
C MET A 391 3.89 3.58 8.87
N MET A 392 5.14 4.03 8.71
CA MET A 392 6.31 3.18 8.97
C MET A 392 6.61 3.01 10.46
N PRO A 393 6.56 4.03 11.31
CA PRO A 393 6.76 3.89 12.75
C PRO A 393 5.78 2.92 13.42
N VAL A 394 4.50 3.03 13.12
CA VAL A 394 3.47 2.15 13.72
C VAL A 394 3.66 0.71 13.28
N THR A 395 3.83 0.47 11.97
CA THR A 395 4.09 -0.86 11.44
C THR A 395 5.35 -1.48 12.05
N THR A 396 6.44 -0.72 12.11
CA THR A 396 7.71 -1.18 12.69
C THR A 396 7.58 -1.50 14.17
N SER A 397 6.82 -0.69 14.92
CA SER A 397 6.56 -0.93 16.35
C SER A 397 5.84 -2.25 16.58
N GLY A 398 4.80 -2.54 15.79
CA GLY A 398 4.08 -3.81 15.84
C GLY A 398 4.98 -5.01 15.51
N MET A 399 5.88 -4.88 14.52
CA MET A 399 6.80 -5.96 14.17
C MET A 399 7.89 -6.18 15.22
N ASN A 400 8.31 -5.14 15.94
CA ASN A 400 9.39 -5.23 16.93
C ASN A 400 9.03 -6.03 18.18
N VAL A 401 7.74 -6.26 18.44
CA VAL A 401 7.31 -7.11 19.57
C VAL A 401 7.20 -8.58 19.21
N LEU A 402 7.31 -8.91 17.92
CA LEU A 402 7.23 -10.28 17.45
C LEU A 402 8.60 -10.97 17.54
N PRO A 403 8.62 -12.29 17.89
CA PRO A 403 9.81 -13.10 17.73
C PRO A 403 10.31 -13.08 16.28
N PHE A 404 11.62 -13.18 16.07
CA PHE A 404 12.21 -13.12 14.73
C PHE A 404 11.56 -14.13 13.75
N LYS A 405 11.22 -15.33 14.26
CA LYS A 405 10.55 -16.36 13.45
C LYS A 405 9.16 -15.95 12.95
N GLN A 406 8.46 -15.05 13.65
CA GLN A 406 7.10 -14.60 13.28
C GLN A 406 7.07 -13.31 12.47
N ILE A 407 8.21 -12.70 12.12
CA ILE A 407 8.25 -11.43 11.38
C ILE A 407 7.61 -11.57 9.99
N SER A 408 7.86 -12.66 9.27
CA SER A 408 7.25 -12.91 7.96
C SER A 408 5.73 -13.05 8.06
N ASP A 409 5.27 -13.82 9.04
CA ASP A 409 3.83 -14.01 9.30
C ASP A 409 3.18 -12.69 9.73
N GLY A 410 3.78 -11.97 10.68
CA GLY A 410 3.31 -10.67 11.12
C GLY A 410 3.24 -9.64 9.99
N THR A 411 4.23 -9.64 9.11
CA THR A 411 4.25 -8.75 7.94
C THR A 411 3.11 -9.08 6.98
N ALA A 412 2.89 -10.36 6.66
CA ALA A 412 1.81 -10.79 5.79
C ALA A 412 0.43 -10.52 6.42
N VAL A 413 0.24 -10.85 7.71
CA VAL A 413 -0.99 -10.56 8.47
C VAL A 413 -1.30 -9.06 8.46
N ASN A 414 -0.32 -8.21 8.77
CA ASN A 414 -0.50 -6.75 8.77
C ASN A 414 -0.87 -6.21 7.39
N ASN A 415 -0.21 -6.68 6.33
CA ASN A 415 -0.52 -6.24 4.96
C ASN A 415 -1.89 -6.74 4.50
N THR A 416 -2.26 -8.00 4.82
CA THR A 416 -3.59 -8.55 4.52
C THR A 416 -4.68 -7.75 5.22
N PHE A 417 -4.53 -7.52 6.53
CA PHE A 417 -5.49 -6.77 7.32
C PHE A 417 -5.63 -5.34 6.80
N ARG A 418 -4.51 -4.69 6.49
CA ARG A 418 -4.49 -3.35 5.87
C ARG A 418 -5.20 -3.34 4.50
N GLN A 419 -4.99 -4.35 3.65
CA GLN A 419 -5.62 -4.45 2.33
C GLN A 419 -7.14 -4.60 2.45
N VAL A 420 -7.62 -5.47 3.34
CA VAL A 420 -9.05 -5.67 3.58
C VAL A 420 -9.70 -4.41 4.14
N VAL A 421 -9.12 -3.80 5.17
CA VAL A 421 -9.64 -2.56 5.77
C VAL A 421 -9.65 -1.42 4.77
N SER A 422 -8.62 -1.28 3.92
CA SER A 422 -8.59 -0.27 2.86
C SER A 422 -9.68 -0.49 1.81
N SER A 423 -9.94 -1.74 1.42
CA SER A 423 -11.01 -2.06 0.47
C SER A 423 -12.38 -1.69 1.03
N ILE A 424 -12.65 -2.04 2.30
CA ILE A 424 -13.87 -1.63 3.01
C ILE A 424 -14.01 -0.11 3.03
N GLY A 425 -12.94 0.59 3.42
CA GLY A 425 -12.96 2.04 3.55
C GLY A 425 -13.16 2.76 2.22
N THR A 426 -12.50 2.29 1.16
CA THR A 426 -12.70 2.85 -0.18
C THR A 426 -14.15 2.64 -0.64
N ALA A 427 -14.73 1.45 -0.40
CA ALA A 427 -16.13 1.18 -0.72
C ALA A 427 -17.08 2.12 0.02
N ILE A 428 -16.86 2.35 1.32
CA ILE A 428 -17.66 3.29 2.13
C ILE A 428 -17.52 4.71 1.56
N LEU A 429 -16.32 5.18 1.28
CA LEU A 429 -16.08 6.54 0.78
C LEU A 429 -16.71 6.78 -0.60
N VAL A 430 -16.58 5.82 -1.53
CA VAL A 430 -17.19 5.89 -2.86
C VAL A 430 -18.70 5.84 -2.77
N SER A 431 -19.24 4.97 -1.93
CA SER A 431 -20.67 4.86 -1.72
C SER A 431 -21.26 6.16 -1.13
N VAL A 432 -20.61 6.74 -0.11
CA VAL A 432 -21.04 8.01 0.49
C VAL A 432 -20.97 9.14 -0.53
N LEU A 433 -19.88 9.23 -1.31
CA LEU A 433 -19.75 10.19 -2.40
C LEU A 433 -20.90 10.06 -3.40
N SER A 434 -21.12 8.85 -3.90
CA SER A 434 -22.11 8.57 -4.95
C SER A 434 -23.55 8.80 -4.46
N THR A 435 -23.90 8.28 -3.29
CA THR A 435 -25.25 8.40 -2.72
C THR A 435 -25.57 9.85 -2.39
N THR A 436 -24.66 10.55 -1.68
CA THR A 436 -24.89 11.96 -1.34
C THR A 436 -24.99 12.84 -2.60
N THR A 437 -24.15 12.58 -3.61
CA THR A 437 -24.27 13.29 -4.90
C THR A 437 -25.63 13.03 -5.54
N LYS A 438 -26.07 11.77 -5.62
CA LYS A 438 -27.34 11.39 -6.24
C LYS A 438 -28.56 11.98 -5.53
N ASP A 439 -28.55 11.96 -4.20
CA ASP A 439 -29.67 12.45 -3.37
C ASP A 439 -29.83 13.98 -3.46
N ASN A 440 -28.73 14.70 -3.70
CA ASN A 440 -28.74 16.16 -3.86
C ASN A 440 -28.86 16.62 -5.32
N MET A 441 -28.88 15.69 -6.30
CA MET A 441 -28.99 16.04 -7.72
C MET A 441 -30.30 16.76 -8.04
N PRO A 442 -30.29 17.88 -8.75
CA PRO A 442 -31.49 18.59 -9.12
C PRO A 442 -32.40 17.75 -10.04
N ALA A 443 -33.70 17.99 -9.97
CA ALA A 443 -34.66 17.33 -10.83
C ALA A 443 -34.37 17.57 -12.32
N LYS A 444 -34.47 16.54 -13.16
CA LYS A 444 -34.20 16.63 -14.60
C LYS A 444 -35.09 17.67 -15.33
N SER A 445 -36.27 18.01 -14.79
CA SER A 445 -37.14 19.07 -15.30
C SER A 445 -36.42 20.44 -15.33
N LEU A 446 -35.52 20.70 -14.38
CA LEU A 446 -34.75 21.96 -14.32
C LEU A 446 -33.76 22.07 -15.48
N LEU A 447 -33.26 20.94 -16.01
CA LEU A 447 -32.34 20.91 -17.16
C LEU A 447 -32.98 21.51 -18.41
N HIS A 448 -34.29 21.23 -18.61
CA HIS A 448 -35.03 21.76 -19.77
C HIS A 448 -35.50 23.20 -19.56
N ALA A 449 -35.83 23.59 -18.31
CA ALA A 449 -36.33 24.93 -18.00
C ALA A 449 -35.23 25.97 -17.88
N THR A 450 -34.15 25.66 -17.15
CA THR A 450 -33.02 26.56 -16.87
C THR A 450 -31.68 25.78 -16.82
N PRO A 451 -31.02 25.51 -17.96
CA PRO A 451 -29.83 24.66 -18.02
C PRO A 451 -28.66 25.17 -17.15
N LEU A 452 -28.47 26.48 -17.04
CA LEU A 452 -27.41 27.08 -16.22
C LEU A 452 -27.67 26.83 -14.73
N ALA A 453 -28.90 27.04 -14.26
CA ALA A 453 -29.27 26.77 -12.87
C ALA A 453 -29.18 25.26 -12.54
N TYR A 454 -29.49 24.39 -13.50
CA TYR A 454 -29.27 22.95 -13.35
C TYR A 454 -27.80 22.63 -13.14
N ARG A 455 -26.92 23.19 -13.99
CA ARG A 455 -25.47 22.98 -13.90
C ARG A 455 -24.91 23.42 -12.55
N ASP A 456 -25.30 24.62 -12.07
CA ASP A 456 -24.79 25.13 -10.80
C ASP A 456 -25.26 24.27 -9.63
N LYS A 457 -26.54 23.86 -9.59
CA LYS A 457 -27.03 22.94 -8.57
C LYS A 457 -26.44 21.51 -8.68
N ALA A 458 -26.11 21.05 -9.89
CA ALA A 458 -25.44 19.78 -10.08
C ALA A 458 -23.98 19.83 -9.54
N ILE A 459 -23.27 20.95 -9.72
CA ILE A 459 -21.97 21.18 -9.12
C ILE A 459 -22.07 21.17 -7.58
N ASP A 460 -23.07 21.83 -7.00
CA ASP A 460 -23.30 21.84 -5.55
C ASP A 460 -23.63 20.42 -5.02
N ALA A 461 -24.40 19.63 -5.77
CA ALA A 461 -24.69 18.24 -5.42
C ALA A 461 -23.41 17.38 -5.41
N VAL A 462 -22.55 17.54 -6.40
CA VAL A 462 -21.26 16.83 -6.46
C VAL A 462 -20.32 17.30 -5.34
N LEU A 463 -20.27 18.61 -5.04
CA LEU A 463 -19.50 19.15 -3.91
C LEU A 463 -20.00 18.60 -2.56
N SER A 464 -21.31 18.46 -2.38
CA SER A 464 -21.90 17.83 -1.19
C SER A 464 -21.41 16.39 -1.03
N GLY A 465 -21.33 15.63 -2.13
CA GLY A 465 -20.80 14.28 -2.14
C GLY A 465 -19.31 14.24 -1.72
N TYR A 466 -18.47 15.13 -2.27
CA TYR A 466 -17.07 15.25 -1.86
C TYR A 466 -16.92 15.61 -0.39
N THR A 467 -17.70 16.59 0.10
CA THR A 467 -17.69 17.00 1.52
C THR A 467 -18.05 15.84 2.44
N ALA A 468 -19.09 15.08 2.11
CA ALA A 468 -19.51 13.91 2.89
C ALA A 468 -18.40 12.83 2.92
N ALA A 469 -17.75 12.55 1.80
CA ALA A 469 -16.64 11.59 1.74
C ALA A 469 -15.43 12.08 2.53
N PHE A 470 -15.06 13.37 2.45
CA PHE A 470 -13.99 13.94 3.27
C PHE A 470 -14.31 13.93 4.77
N LEU A 471 -15.59 14.10 5.15
CA LEU A 471 -16.02 13.97 6.54
C LEU A 471 -15.79 12.56 7.06
N VAL A 472 -16.14 11.53 6.29
CA VAL A 472 -15.89 10.14 6.67
C VAL A 472 -14.39 9.86 6.80
N ALA A 473 -13.57 10.37 5.87
CA ALA A 473 -12.11 10.24 5.96
C ALA A 473 -11.54 10.96 7.20
N ALA A 474 -12.07 12.13 7.56
CA ALA A 474 -11.69 12.87 8.77
C ALA A 474 -12.08 12.10 10.04
N ILE A 475 -13.26 11.47 10.08
CA ILE A 475 -13.70 10.61 11.19
C ILE A 475 -12.70 9.45 11.37
N PHE A 476 -12.30 8.77 10.29
CA PHE A 476 -11.29 7.71 10.38
C PHE A 476 -9.94 8.22 10.89
N ALA A 477 -9.50 9.41 10.47
CA ALA A 477 -8.27 10.01 10.97
C ALA A 477 -8.35 10.32 12.47
N ILE A 478 -9.48 10.83 12.95
CA ILE A 478 -9.73 11.13 14.37
C ILE A 478 -9.81 9.83 15.19
N VAL A 479 -10.49 8.79 14.69
CA VAL A 479 -10.52 7.47 15.32
C VAL A 479 -9.12 6.89 15.43
N ALA A 480 -8.31 6.96 14.36
CA ALA A 480 -6.92 6.56 14.40
C ALA A 480 -6.12 7.37 15.47
N LEU A 481 -6.35 8.68 15.56
CA LEU A 481 -5.72 9.53 16.56
C LEU A 481 -6.09 9.08 17.98
N ALA A 482 -7.36 8.79 18.24
CA ALA A 482 -7.82 8.28 19.53
C ALA A 482 -7.16 6.93 19.87
N LEU A 483 -7.04 6.02 18.89
CA LEU A 483 -6.35 4.75 19.08
C LEU A 483 -4.86 4.90 19.35
N ALA A 484 -4.20 5.94 18.81
CA ALA A 484 -2.78 6.18 19.03
C ALA A 484 -2.41 6.47 20.48
N PHE A 485 -3.35 6.99 21.30
CA PHE A 485 -3.14 7.20 22.73
C PHE A 485 -2.97 5.89 23.52
N PHE A 486 -3.43 4.77 22.99
CA PHE A 486 -3.26 3.43 23.61
C PHE A 486 -1.91 2.80 23.28
N LEU A 487 -1.13 3.33 22.33
CA LEU A 487 0.24 2.87 22.11
C LEU A 487 1.09 3.08 23.36
N LYS A 488 1.92 2.11 23.70
CA LYS A 488 2.78 2.20 24.88
C LYS A 488 3.87 3.26 24.70
N LYS A 489 4.19 3.94 25.79
CA LYS A 489 5.31 4.89 25.85
C LYS A 489 6.63 4.11 25.86
N GLY A 490 7.55 4.50 25.00
CA GLY A 490 8.92 3.98 24.97
C GLY A 490 9.14 2.82 24.00
N ASN A 491 10.39 2.58 23.67
CA ASN A 491 10.84 1.46 22.87
C ASN A 491 11.02 0.23 23.80
N ARG A 492 9.93 -0.34 24.32
CA ARG A 492 10.00 -1.55 25.18
C ARG A 492 10.60 -2.76 24.46
N ALA A 493 10.66 -2.75 23.11
CA ALA A 493 11.48 -3.69 22.37
C ALA A 493 12.97 -3.60 22.78
N ARG A 494 13.45 -2.40 23.15
CA ARG A 494 14.79 -2.17 23.73
C ARG A 494 14.92 -2.80 25.12
N GLU A 495 13.91 -2.64 25.96
CA GLU A 495 13.90 -3.21 27.33
C GLU A 495 13.74 -4.74 27.31
N ALA A 496 12.88 -5.29 26.46
CA ALA A 496 12.71 -6.73 26.30
C ALA A 496 13.93 -7.41 25.71
N ALA A 497 14.62 -6.80 24.72
CA ALA A 497 15.88 -7.29 24.18
C ALA A 497 17.04 -7.23 25.19
N MET A 498 17.06 -6.21 26.07
CA MET A 498 18.04 -6.11 27.16
C MET A 498 17.76 -7.11 28.29
N LEU A 499 16.50 -7.47 28.54
CA LEU A 499 16.12 -8.44 29.57
C LEU A 499 16.18 -9.90 29.06
N GLY A 500 15.93 -10.14 27.77
CA GLY A 500 16.05 -11.46 27.13
C GLY A 500 17.48 -11.93 26.87
N GLY A 501 18.46 -11.03 26.88
CA GLY A 501 19.90 -11.35 26.76
C GLY A 501 20.57 -11.73 28.08
N LYS A 502 19.81 -11.84 29.16
CA LYS A 502 20.29 -12.23 30.51
C LYS A 502 19.71 -13.57 31.00
N LYS A 503 19.32 -14.45 30.06
CA LYS A 503 18.98 -15.82 30.41
C LYS A 503 19.75 -16.79 29.50
#